data_7aef3d15c05bef8237a9bd9adaed9430
#
_entry.id   7aef3d15c05bef8237a9bd9adaed9430
#
_cell.length_a   1.000
_cell.length_b   1.000
_cell.length_c   1.000
_cell.angle_alpha   90.00
_cell.angle_beta   90.00
_cell.angle_gamma   90.00
#
_symmetry.space_group_name_H-M   'P 1'
#
loop_
_entity.id
_entity.type
_entity.pdbx_description
1 polymer ?
#
loop_
_entity_poly.entity_id
_entity_poly.type
_entity_poly.pdbx_seq_one_letter_code
_entity_poly.pdbx_strand_id
1 'polypeptide(L)'
;KMQKKTAMMTQKQRDKLQGDEFALMADWRTRWQEQHAEYLYFNEDGIVDHERWATLSDGKHILVLLKETNGLQGSLVECLRHSGNGKTWNNVVRWAKMALNGVYLEKIPQNEFQDIIRSIAVMNLKKYAGGTRANAKEIECVAHQDADLLRQQIELYEPDILLTGGW
;
A
#
# COMPACT_ATOMS: atom_id res chain seq x y z
N LYS A 1 -14.01 -10.59 -25.00
CA LYS A 1 -13.54 -11.11 -23.70
C LYS A 1 -14.49 -10.58 -22.65
N MET A 2 -15.31 -11.47 -22.04
CA MET A 2 -16.17 -11.11 -20.90
C MET A 2 -15.28 -10.69 -19.74
N GLN A 3 -15.40 -9.43 -19.29
CA GLN A 3 -14.82 -9.00 -18.02
C GLN A 3 -15.53 -9.79 -16.91
N LYS A 4 -14.76 -10.57 -16.15
CA LYS A 4 -15.25 -11.16 -14.92
C LYS A 4 -15.61 -9.99 -13.99
N LYS A 5 -16.89 -9.77 -13.76
CA LYS A 5 -17.36 -8.82 -12.75
C LYS A 5 -16.93 -9.40 -11.40
N THR A 6 -15.91 -8.83 -10.79
CA THR A 6 -15.45 -9.26 -9.45
C THR A 6 -16.60 -8.98 -8.49
N ALA A 7 -17.12 -10.02 -7.85
CA ALA A 7 -18.17 -9.85 -6.85
C ALA A 7 -17.56 -9.14 -5.63
N MET A 8 -18.34 -8.24 -5.01
CA MET A 8 -17.95 -7.59 -3.76
C MET A 8 -17.60 -8.65 -2.71
N MET A 9 -16.55 -8.42 -1.94
CA MET A 9 -16.17 -9.33 -0.85
C MET A 9 -17.28 -9.41 0.20
N THR A 10 -17.55 -10.62 0.67
CA THR A 10 -18.41 -10.83 1.84
C THR A 10 -17.71 -10.32 3.11
N GLN A 11 -18.49 -10.03 4.15
CA GLN A 11 -17.95 -9.66 5.47
C GLN A 11 -16.89 -10.67 5.95
N LYS A 12 -17.20 -11.97 5.86
CA LYS A 12 -16.28 -13.05 6.27
C LYS A 12 -14.95 -13.04 5.49
N GLN A 13 -14.99 -12.74 4.18
CA GLN A 13 -13.78 -12.63 3.37
C GLN A 13 -12.95 -11.41 3.76
N ARG A 14 -13.59 -10.28 4.03
CA ARG A 14 -12.94 -9.07 4.51
C ARG A 14 -12.27 -9.29 5.86
N ASP A 15 -12.99 -9.87 6.82
CA ASP A 15 -12.47 -10.13 8.17
C ASP A 15 -11.26 -11.10 8.11
N LYS A 16 -11.34 -12.11 7.22
CA LYS A 16 -10.22 -13.02 6.98
C LYS A 16 -9.02 -12.27 6.40
N LEU A 17 -9.20 -11.46 5.35
CA LEU A 17 -8.14 -10.68 4.72
C LEU A 17 -7.45 -9.76 5.73
N GLN A 18 -8.22 -9.06 6.55
CA GLN A 18 -7.70 -8.19 7.60
C GLN A 18 -6.91 -8.96 8.66
N GLY A 19 -7.38 -10.13 9.05
CA GLY A 19 -6.68 -11.02 9.98
C GLY A 19 -5.36 -11.55 9.41
N ASP A 20 -5.37 -11.99 8.16
CA ASP A 20 -4.19 -12.50 7.46
C ASP A 20 -3.14 -11.37 7.27
N GLU A 21 -3.57 -10.16 6.91
CA GLU A 21 -2.69 -8.98 6.81
C GLU A 21 -2.07 -8.62 8.16
N PHE A 22 -2.86 -8.62 9.23
CA PHE A 22 -2.36 -8.36 10.57
C PHE A 22 -1.29 -9.39 10.99
N ALA A 23 -1.53 -10.67 10.71
CA ALA A 23 -0.58 -11.73 11.00
C ALA A 23 0.74 -11.56 10.21
N LEU A 24 0.65 -11.27 8.91
CA LEU A 24 1.81 -11.00 8.05
C LEU A 24 2.63 -9.80 8.56
N MET A 25 1.98 -8.71 8.95
CA MET A 25 2.66 -7.52 9.47
C MET A 25 3.30 -7.79 10.84
N ALA A 26 2.71 -8.63 11.68
CA ALA A 26 3.28 -9.03 12.96
C ALA A 26 4.56 -9.87 12.77
N ASP A 27 4.54 -10.84 11.85
CA ASP A 27 5.71 -11.64 11.51
C ASP A 27 6.84 -10.78 10.93
N TRP A 28 6.49 -9.85 10.05
CA TRP A 28 7.47 -8.92 9.46
C TRP A 28 8.09 -8.00 10.51
N ARG A 29 7.27 -7.48 11.41
CA ARG A 29 7.74 -6.64 12.53
C ARG A 29 8.70 -7.40 13.44
N THR A 30 8.43 -8.67 13.72
CA THR A 30 9.32 -9.53 14.52
C THR A 30 10.68 -9.69 13.82
N ARG A 31 10.68 -10.08 12.53
CA ARG A 31 11.90 -10.18 11.72
C ARG A 31 12.66 -8.86 11.67
N TRP A 32 11.96 -7.76 11.47
CA TRP A 32 12.56 -6.42 11.44
C TRP A 32 13.22 -6.05 12.76
N GLN A 33 12.61 -6.33 13.91
CA GLN A 33 13.18 -6.06 15.23
C GLN A 33 14.48 -6.83 15.46
N GLU A 34 14.60 -8.02 14.94
CA GLU A 34 15.81 -8.84 15.03
C GLU A 34 16.96 -8.31 14.15
N GLN A 35 16.64 -7.76 12.99
CA GLN A 35 17.60 -7.37 11.95
C GLN A 35 17.97 -5.89 11.95
N HIS A 36 17.07 -5.04 12.45
CA HIS A 36 17.12 -3.59 12.34
C HIS A 36 16.79 -2.89 13.66
N ALA A 37 17.34 -3.39 14.78
CA ALA A 37 17.09 -2.87 16.12
C ALA A 37 17.50 -1.39 16.32
N GLU A 38 18.35 -0.86 15.43
CA GLU A 38 18.78 0.54 15.41
C GLU A 38 17.71 1.52 14.95
N TYR A 39 16.67 1.04 14.24
CA TYR A 39 15.57 1.87 13.79
C TYR A 39 14.39 1.80 14.77
N LEU A 40 13.89 2.97 15.15
CA LEU A 40 12.86 3.09 16.19
C LEU A 40 11.45 2.68 15.72
N TYR A 41 11.19 2.75 14.41
CA TYR A 41 9.83 2.59 13.89
C TYR A 41 9.77 1.63 12.71
N PHE A 42 8.92 0.63 12.85
CA PHE A 42 8.45 -0.16 11.73
C PHE A 42 7.29 0.59 11.05
N ASN A 43 7.42 0.85 9.76
CA ASN A 43 6.40 1.55 8.99
C ASN A 43 5.44 0.55 8.37
N GLU A 44 4.42 0.20 9.14
CA GLU A 44 3.35 -0.67 8.70
C GLU A 44 2.61 -0.05 7.53
N ASP A 45 2.45 -0.81 6.46
CA ASP A 45 1.72 -0.46 5.25
C ASP A 45 0.70 -1.54 4.91
N GLY A 46 -0.08 -1.37 3.86
CA GLY A 46 -1.10 -2.34 3.49
C GLY A 46 -2.34 -1.72 2.87
N ILE A 47 -3.48 -2.38 3.05
CA ILE A 47 -4.79 -1.89 2.62
C ILE A 47 -5.17 -0.67 3.47
N VAL A 48 -5.35 0.48 2.83
CA VAL A 48 -5.63 1.73 3.55
C VAL A 48 -6.96 1.67 4.29
N ASP A 49 -8.00 1.11 3.66
CA ASP A 49 -9.32 0.91 4.29
C ASP A 49 -9.96 -0.38 3.75
N HIS A 50 -10.05 -1.41 4.59
CA HIS A 50 -10.56 -2.72 4.20
C HIS A 50 -12.03 -2.70 3.77
N GLU A 51 -12.84 -1.79 4.30
CA GLU A 51 -14.22 -1.67 3.88
C GLU A 51 -14.32 -1.09 2.47
N ARG A 52 -13.57 -0.02 2.19
CA ARG A 52 -13.48 0.56 0.84
C ARG A 52 -12.89 -0.42 -0.17
N TRP A 53 -11.83 -1.11 0.20
CA TRP A 53 -11.21 -2.15 -0.64
C TRP A 53 -12.21 -3.24 -1.01
N ALA A 54 -12.97 -3.74 -0.04
CA ALA A 54 -13.94 -4.82 -0.25
C ALA A 54 -15.17 -4.40 -1.08
N THR A 55 -15.52 -3.10 -1.08
CA THR A 55 -16.71 -2.55 -1.74
C THR A 55 -16.45 -1.92 -3.10
N LEU A 56 -15.23 -2.02 -3.64
CA LEU A 56 -14.90 -1.49 -4.95
C LEU A 56 -15.81 -2.11 -6.02
N SER A 57 -16.74 -1.32 -6.53
CA SER A 57 -17.79 -1.75 -7.44
C SER A 57 -17.28 -2.20 -8.80
N ASP A 58 -16.12 -1.72 -9.23
CA ASP A 58 -15.50 -2.04 -10.50
C ASP A 58 -14.51 -3.20 -10.42
N GLY A 59 -14.31 -3.75 -9.20
CA GLY A 59 -13.50 -4.94 -8.96
C GLY A 59 -12.03 -4.80 -9.32
N LYS A 60 -11.50 -3.59 -9.36
CA LYS A 60 -10.07 -3.36 -9.64
C LYS A 60 -9.35 -2.96 -8.37
N HIS A 61 -8.67 -3.91 -7.79
CA HIS A 61 -7.79 -3.68 -6.65
C HIS A 61 -6.44 -3.12 -7.13
N ILE A 62 -6.06 -1.96 -6.62
CA ILE A 62 -4.80 -1.30 -6.95
C ILE A 62 -3.83 -1.44 -5.79
N LEU A 63 -2.68 -2.04 -6.04
CA LEU A 63 -1.53 -2.01 -5.13
C LEU A 63 -0.50 -1.00 -5.63
N VAL A 64 -0.10 -0.08 -4.78
CA VAL A 64 0.94 0.90 -5.07
C VAL A 64 2.24 0.48 -4.40
N LEU A 65 3.24 0.15 -5.20
CA LEU A 65 4.57 -0.23 -4.73
C LEU A 65 5.49 0.99 -4.72
N LEU A 66 6.02 1.29 -3.55
CA LEU A 66 6.95 2.39 -3.30
C LEU A 66 8.27 1.85 -2.72
N LYS A 67 9.26 2.72 -2.56
CA LYS A 67 10.58 2.37 -2.03
C LYS A 67 10.57 2.26 -0.51
N GLU A 68 10.30 3.38 0.15
CA GLU A 68 10.34 3.57 1.60
C GLU A 68 9.57 4.83 1.97
N THR A 69 9.30 5.02 3.24
CA THR A 69 8.77 6.28 3.77
C THR A 69 9.91 7.27 4.04
N ASN A 70 9.62 8.57 3.93
CA ASN A 70 10.56 9.64 4.28
C ASN A 70 10.24 10.16 5.68
N GLY A 71 11.02 9.77 6.68
CA GLY A 71 10.92 10.26 8.03
C GLY A 71 9.63 9.92 8.78
N LEU A 72 8.81 8.99 8.29
CA LEU A 72 7.58 8.57 8.95
C LEU A 72 7.88 7.81 10.24
N GLN A 73 7.21 8.21 11.32
CA GLN A 73 7.24 7.55 12.62
C GLN A 73 5.92 6.80 12.84
N GLY A 74 5.89 5.50 12.55
CA GLY A 74 4.71 4.65 12.75
C GLY A 74 4.05 4.17 11.46
N SER A 75 2.74 3.91 11.53
CA SER A 75 1.96 3.30 10.44
C SER A 75 1.71 4.25 9.28
N LEU A 76 2.09 3.82 8.06
CA LEU A 76 1.76 4.54 6.83
C LEU A 76 0.26 4.50 6.55
N VAL A 77 -0.38 3.38 6.82
CA VAL A 77 -1.83 3.22 6.63
C VAL A 77 -2.62 4.23 7.46
N GLU A 78 -2.25 4.39 8.74
CA GLU A 78 -2.91 5.38 9.59
C GLU A 78 -2.67 6.82 9.13
N CYS A 79 -1.44 7.12 8.72
CA CYS A 79 -1.11 8.41 8.13
C CYS A 79 -2.01 8.72 6.92
N LEU A 80 -2.22 7.75 6.03
CA LEU A 80 -3.05 7.91 4.83
C LEU A 80 -4.54 8.04 5.14
N ARG A 81 -5.04 7.34 6.13
CA ARG A 81 -6.45 7.46 6.57
C ARG A 81 -6.79 8.86 7.07
N HIS A 82 -5.85 9.54 7.72
CA HIS A 82 -6.10 10.81 8.39
C HIS A 82 -5.68 12.03 7.59
N SER A 83 -4.56 11.97 6.88
CA SER A 83 -4.01 13.15 6.24
C SER A 83 -3.61 12.98 4.78
N GLY A 84 -3.02 11.89 4.39
CA GLY A 84 -2.67 11.46 3.03
C GLY A 84 -2.31 12.57 2.03
N ASN A 85 -1.79 13.71 2.49
CA ASN A 85 -1.47 14.84 1.64
C ASN A 85 0.01 14.87 1.26
N GLY A 86 0.36 15.70 0.29
CA GLY A 86 1.73 15.85 -0.19
C GLY A 86 1.90 15.42 -1.66
N LYS A 87 3.02 15.81 -2.22
CA LYS A 87 3.30 15.63 -3.65
C LYS A 87 3.21 14.17 -4.12
N THR A 88 3.76 13.26 -3.33
CA THR A 88 3.74 11.82 -3.64
C THR A 88 2.31 11.30 -3.73
N TRP A 89 1.48 11.58 -2.73
CA TRP A 89 0.12 11.06 -2.64
C TRP A 89 -0.80 11.71 -3.67
N ASN A 90 -0.59 12.99 -4.00
CA ASN A 90 -1.29 13.63 -5.11
C ASN A 90 -1.01 12.92 -6.44
N ASN A 91 0.22 12.49 -6.69
CA ASN A 91 0.55 11.73 -7.89
C ASN A 91 -0.04 10.32 -7.84
N VAL A 92 0.08 9.62 -6.72
CA VAL A 92 -0.50 8.28 -6.54
C VAL A 92 -2.01 8.29 -6.80
N VAL A 93 -2.74 9.24 -6.23
CA VAL A 93 -4.18 9.35 -6.44
C VAL A 93 -4.55 9.66 -7.89
N ARG A 94 -3.77 10.51 -8.59
CA ARG A 94 -3.96 10.75 -10.02
C ARG A 94 -3.75 9.49 -10.86
N TRP A 95 -2.69 8.73 -10.58
CA TRP A 95 -2.40 7.48 -11.28
C TRP A 95 -3.46 6.43 -11.00
N ALA A 96 -3.87 6.28 -9.73
CA ALA A 96 -4.95 5.37 -9.36
C ALA A 96 -6.26 5.74 -10.06
N LYS A 97 -6.65 7.01 -10.06
CA LYS A 97 -7.85 7.47 -10.77
C LYS A 97 -7.77 7.20 -12.28
N MET A 98 -6.62 7.48 -12.90
CA MET A 98 -6.40 7.17 -14.30
C MET A 98 -6.52 5.67 -14.58
N ALA A 99 -5.94 4.83 -13.72
CA ALA A 99 -5.99 3.38 -13.87
C ALA A 99 -7.40 2.81 -13.70
N LEU A 100 -8.21 3.39 -12.79
CA LEU A 100 -9.60 2.98 -12.57
C LEU A 100 -10.55 3.44 -13.68
N ASN A 101 -10.46 4.70 -14.09
CA ASN A 101 -11.49 5.36 -14.89
C ASN A 101 -11.00 5.81 -16.28
N GLY A 102 -9.71 5.64 -16.59
CA GLY A 102 -9.12 6.10 -17.85
C GLY A 102 -9.00 7.63 -17.96
N VAL A 103 -9.26 8.38 -16.88
CA VAL A 103 -9.29 9.84 -16.87
C VAL A 103 -8.15 10.38 -16.03
N TYR A 104 -7.24 11.14 -16.66
CA TYR A 104 -6.22 11.90 -15.96
C TYR A 104 -6.77 13.26 -15.54
N LEU A 105 -6.67 13.60 -14.28
CA LEU A 105 -7.01 14.92 -13.74
C LEU A 105 -5.75 15.59 -13.18
N GLU A 106 -5.51 16.81 -13.59
CA GLU A 106 -4.40 17.61 -13.06
C GLU A 106 -4.62 18.01 -11.59
N LYS A 107 -5.87 18.26 -11.22
CA LYS A 107 -6.31 18.50 -9.83
C LYS A 107 -7.45 17.57 -9.49
N ILE A 108 -7.35 16.93 -8.33
CA ILE A 108 -8.39 16.05 -7.79
C ILE A 108 -9.09 16.77 -6.64
N PRO A 109 -10.42 16.87 -6.63
CA PRO A 109 -11.17 17.41 -5.51
C PRO A 109 -10.86 16.65 -4.20
N GLN A 110 -10.84 17.34 -3.07
CA GLN A 110 -10.41 16.75 -1.79
C GLN A 110 -11.26 15.56 -1.36
N ASN A 111 -12.57 15.58 -1.60
CA ASN A 111 -13.45 14.46 -1.33
C ASN A 111 -13.11 13.23 -2.17
N GLU A 112 -12.86 13.39 -3.46
CA GLU A 112 -12.42 12.31 -4.34
C GLU A 112 -11.03 11.79 -3.97
N PHE A 113 -10.13 12.67 -3.53
CA PHE A 113 -8.80 12.29 -3.06
C PHE A 113 -8.90 11.26 -1.93
N GLN A 114 -9.70 11.56 -0.90
CA GLN A 114 -9.88 10.67 0.25
C GLN A 114 -10.55 9.34 -0.14
N ASP A 115 -11.51 9.36 -1.04
CA ASP A 115 -12.17 8.15 -1.53
C ASP A 115 -11.19 7.25 -2.29
N ILE A 116 -10.33 7.81 -3.13
CA ILE A 116 -9.35 7.05 -3.90
C ILE A 116 -8.24 6.52 -2.99
N ILE A 117 -7.67 7.35 -2.10
CA ILE A 117 -6.58 6.92 -1.22
C ILE A 117 -7.01 5.78 -0.30
N ARG A 118 -8.26 5.78 0.15
CA ARG A 118 -8.82 4.70 0.97
C ARG A 118 -9.15 3.43 0.18
N SER A 119 -9.28 3.51 -1.13
CA SER A 119 -9.62 2.36 -1.97
C SER A 119 -8.41 1.57 -2.48
N ILE A 120 -7.20 1.98 -2.15
CA ILE A 120 -5.96 1.33 -2.58
C ILE A 120 -5.26 0.60 -1.44
N ALA A 121 -4.36 -0.30 -1.80
CA ALA A 121 -3.30 -0.79 -0.92
C ALA A 121 -1.97 -0.12 -1.26
N VAL A 122 -1.12 0.06 -0.27
CA VAL A 122 0.24 0.60 -0.44
C VAL A 122 1.24 -0.39 0.12
N MET A 123 2.38 -0.54 -0.52
CA MET A 123 3.45 -1.42 -0.10
C MET A 123 4.80 -0.74 -0.33
N ASN A 124 5.63 -0.66 0.70
CA ASN A 124 7.01 -0.24 0.58
C ASN A 124 7.93 -1.45 0.51
N LEU A 125 8.98 -1.37 -0.29
CA LEU A 125 10.03 -2.38 -0.32
C LEU A 125 10.79 -2.46 1.00
N LYS A 126 10.97 -1.32 1.69
CA LYS A 126 11.61 -1.21 2.99
C LYS A 126 10.61 -0.69 4.02
N LYS A 127 10.43 -1.41 5.14
CA LYS A 127 9.41 -1.14 6.16
C LYS A 127 9.87 -0.19 7.28
N TYR A 128 10.88 0.60 7.03
CA TYR A 128 11.33 1.67 7.95
C TYR A 128 11.74 2.91 7.17
N ALA A 129 11.71 4.05 7.85
CA ALA A 129 11.94 5.33 7.21
C ALA A 129 13.37 5.50 6.72
N GLY A 130 13.51 6.01 5.51
CA GLY A 130 14.77 6.53 4.99
C GLY A 130 14.93 8.02 5.24
N GLY A 131 15.99 8.57 4.67
CA GLY A 131 16.25 10.01 4.67
C GLY A 131 15.56 10.76 3.51
N THR A 132 15.99 11.99 3.28
CA THR A 132 15.49 12.83 2.19
C THR A 132 15.80 12.30 0.80
N ARG A 133 16.80 11.42 0.69
CA ARG A 133 17.16 10.70 -0.53
C ARG A 133 17.22 9.21 -0.23
N ALA A 134 16.44 8.45 -1.00
CA ALA A 134 16.44 7.00 -0.89
C ALA A 134 17.80 6.40 -1.29
N ASN A 135 18.32 5.49 -0.46
CA ASN A 135 19.51 4.71 -0.78
C ASN A 135 19.12 3.46 -1.57
N ALA A 136 19.32 3.48 -2.88
CA ALA A 136 18.89 2.40 -3.77
C ALA A 136 19.53 1.04 -3.42
N LYS A 137 20.81 1.01 -3.02
CA LYS A 137 21.50 -0.22 -2.63
C LYS A 137 20.95 -0.82 -1.34
N GLU A 138 20.65 0.02 -0.36
CA GLU A 138 20.03 -0.40 0.88
C GLU A 138 18.63 -0.97 0.64
N ILE A 139 17.81 -0.26 -0.15
CA ILE A 139 16.45 -0.71 -0.49
C ILE A 139 16.50 -2.06 -1.24
N GLU A 140 17.42 -2.20 -2.19
CA GLU A 140 17.61 -3.46 -2.92
C GLU A 140 18.00 -4.60 -1.98
N CYS A 141 18.95 -4.37 -1.07
CA CYS A 141 19.39 -5.35 -0.09
C CYS A 141 18.21 -5.79 0.81
N VAL A 142 17.48 -4.84 1.39
CA VAL A 142 16.32 -5.14 2.25
C VAL A 142 15.21 -5.85 1.47
N ALA A 143 14.93 -5.42 0.24
CA ALA A 143 13.92 -6.06 -0.59
C ALA A 143 14.29 -7.52 -0.95
N HIS A 144 15.57 -7.83 -1.11
CA HIS A 144 16.03 -9.22 -1.28
C HIS A 144 15.91 -10.03 0.01
N GLN A 145 16.23 -9.45 1.15
CA GLN A 145 16.09 -10.11 2.47
C GLN A 145 14.64 -10.45 2.78
N ASP A 146 13.72 -9.54 2.46
CA ASP A 146 12.29 -9.66 2.74
C ASP A 146 11.45 -10.14 1.55
N ALA A 147 12.09 -10.68 0.51
CA ALA A 147 11.42 -11.05 -0.75
C ALA A 147 10.26 -12.03 -0.56
N ASP A 148 10.35 -12.92 0.42
CA ASP A 148 9.29 -13.87 0.77
C ASP A 148 8.06 -13.16 1.36
N LEU A 149 8.25 -12.20 2.27
CA LEU A 149 7.18 -11.43 2.89
C LEU A 149 6.55 -10.44 1.90
N LEU A 150 7.37 -9.79 1.05
CA LEU A 150 6.88 -8.95 -0.04
C LEU A 150 5.97 -9.73 -1.00
N ARG A 151 6.38 -10.96 -1.36
CA ARG A 151 5.56 -11.83 -2.21
C ARG A 151 4.27 -12.24 -1.52
N GLN A 152 4.33 -12.65 -0.26
CA GLN A 152 3.13 -12.99 0.52
C GLN A 152 2.14 -11.82 0.59
N GLN A 153 2.64 -10.59 0.75
CA GLN A 153 1.79 -9.39 0.77
C GLN A 153 1.08 -9.17 -0.58
N ILE A 154 1.79 -9.33 -1.70
CA ILE A 154 1.19 -9.23 -3.04
C ILE A 154 0.15 -10.34 -3.26
N GLU A 155 0.49 -11.58 -2.91
CA GLU A 155 -0.41 -12.74 -3.05
C GLU A 155 -1.66 -12.60 -2.18
N LEU A 156 -1.52 -12.04 -0.97
CA LEU A 156 -2.63 -11.78 -0.07
C LEU A 156 -3.63 -10.77 -0.64
N TYR A 157 -3.15 -9.72 -1.31
CA TYR A 157 -4.01 -8.66 -1.84
C TYR A 157 -4.60 -8.99 -3.21
N GLU A 158 -4.02 -9.92 -3.96
CA GLU A 158 -4.44 -10.29 -5.32
C GLU A 158 -4.77 -9.06 -6.19
N PRO A 159 -3.85 -8.07 -6.33
CA PRO A 159 -4.16 -6.83 -7.01
C PRO A 159 -4.39 -7.05 -8.51
N ASP A 160 -5.40 -6.37 -9.08
CA ASP A 160 -5.63 -6.32 -10.53
C ASP A 160 -4.64 -5.39 -11.23
N ILE A 161 -4.15 -4.37 -10.51
CA ILE A 161 -3.23 -3.35 -11.03
C ILE A 161 -2.12 -3.11 -10.01
N LEU A 162 -0.88 -3.22 -10.47
CA LEU A 162 0.30 -2.83 -9.72
C LEU A 162 0.84 -1.50 -10.28
N LEU A 163 0.81 -0.45 -9.45
CA LEU A 163 1.42 0.83 -9.77
C LEU A 163 2.76 0.95 -9.07
N THR A 164 3.83 1.15 -9.83
CA THR A 164 5.18 1.33 -9.25
C THR A 164 5.57 2.79 -9.30
N GLY A 165 6.05 3.33 -8.19
CA GLY A 165 6.47 4.73 -8.08
C GLY A 165 7.89 4.89 -7.52
N GLY A 166 8.55 5.99 -7.93
CA GLY A 166 9.83 6.36 -7.34
C GLY A 166 11.09 5.76 -7.99
N TRP A 167 10.98 5.31 -9.23
CA TRP A 167 12.13 4.81 -10.02
C TRP A 167 12.79 5.90 -10.85
#